data_c9f9871345ba9a4e720fedd73fe15e5b
#
_entry.id   c9f9871345ba9a4e720fedd73fe15e5b
#
_cell.length_a   1.000
_cell.length_b   1.000
_cell.length_c   1.000
_cell.angle_alpha   90.00
_cell.angle_beta   90.00
_cell.angle_gamma   90.00
#
_symmetry.space_group_name_H-M   'P 1'
#
loop_
_entity.id
_entity.type
_entity.pdbx_description
1 polymer ?
#
loop_
_entity_poly.entity_id
_entity_poly.type
_entity_poly.pdbx_seq_one_letter_code
_entity_poly.pdbx_strand_id
1 'polypeptide(L)'
;MAQKFQSIDDYIASFPEDVQALLEEVRKTIHGAVPGAGEIISYNIATITVEGRSVVNFAGWKKHIALYPAPSGDADYERDIAPYRTETATLNFPLKNPIPFPLIARTAALLAEQSAR
;
A
#
# COMPACT_ATOMS: atom_id res chain seq x y z
N MET A 1 8.68 19.52 13.57
CA MET A 1 9.53 19.17 12.44
C MET A 1 9.21 17.75 11.96
N ALA A 2 9.12 17.57 10.68
CA ALA A 2 8.77 16.27 10.14
C ALA A 2 9.94 15.28 10.37
N GLN A 3 9.60 14.11 10.87
CA GLN A 3 10.57 13.05 11.04
C GLN A 3 10.91 12.45 9.66
N LYS A 4 12.18 12.21 9.42
CA LYS A 4 12.61 11.58 8.17
C LYS A 4 12.89 10.11 8.42
N PHE A 5 12.24 9.25 7.68
CA PHE A 5 12.46 7.82 7.76
C PHE A 5 13.50 7.40 6.73
N GLN A 6 14.35 6.47 7.09
CA GLN A 6 15.41 5.98 6.20
C GLN A 6 15.05 4.64 5.57
N SER A 7 14.04 3.97 6.11
CA SER A 7 13.62 2.67 5.62
C SER A 7 12.17 2.44 5.96
N ILE A 8 11.56 1.43 5.32
CA ILE A 8 10.21 1.03 5.67
C ILE A 8 10.18 0.48 7.10
N ASP A 9 11.25 -0.20 7.54
CA ASP A 9 11.33 -0.66 8.94
C ASP A 9 11.18 0.52 9.90
N ASP A 10 11.92 1.62 9.65
CA ASP A 10 11.81 2.81 10.48
C ASP A 10 10.42 3.41 10.42
N TYR A 11 9.84 3.45 9.23
CA TYR A 11 8.51 4.01 9.04
C TYR A 11 7.48 3.23 9.88
N ILE A 12 7.48 1.91 9.77
CA ILE A 12 6.54 1.06 10.50
C ILE A 12 6.77 1.19 12.01
N ALA A 13 8.02 1.25 12.45
CA ALA A 13 8.34 1.36 13.88
C ALA A 13 7.79 2.63 14.52
N SER A 14 7.43 3.63 13.74
CA SER A 14 6.87 4.88 14.27
C SER A 14 5.39 4.77 14.68
N PHE A 15 4.74 3.64 14.42
CA PHE A 15 3.32 3.44 14.71
C PHE A 15 3.11 2.60 15.97
N PRO A 16 1.90 2.63 16.57
CA PRO A 16 1.55 1.72 17.66
C PRO A 16 1.66 0.26 17.22
N GLU A 17 1.88 -0.64 18.18
CA GLU A 17 2.13 -2.05 17.88
C GLU A 17 1.05 -2.71 17.03
N ASP A 18 -0.22 -2.41 17.30
CA ASP A 18 -1.31 -3.00 16.54
C ASP A 18 -1.29 -2.53 15.07
N VAL A 19 -0.96 -1.27 14.85
CA VAL A 19 -0.82 -0.74 13.49
C VAL A 19 0.43 -1.29 12.83
N GLN A 20 1.52 -1.45 13.58
CA GLN A 20 2.74 -2.05 13.04
C GLN A 20 2.46 -3.44 12.47
N ALA A 21 1.70 -4.27 13.20
CA ALA A 21 1.38 -5.61 12.73
C ALA A 21 0.61 -5.59 11.41
N LEU A 22 -0.34 -4.67 11.29
CA LEU A 22 -1.12 -4.52 10.06
C LEU A 22 -0.27 -4.02 8.91
N LEU A 23 0.60 -3.04 9.15
CA LEU A 23 1.49 -2.53 8.11
C LEU A 23 2.48 -3.58 7.64
N GLU A 24 3.00 -4.42 8.55
CA GLU A 24 3.87 -5.54 8.16
C GLU A 24 3.11 -6.53 7.29
N GLU A 25 1.86 -6.79 7.63
CA GLU A 25 1.05 -7.72 6.83
C GLU A 25 0.77 -7.14 5.43
N VAL A 26 0.51 -5.84 5.33
CA VAL A 26 0.36 -5.16 4.05
C VAL A 26 1.67 -5.28 3.25
N ARG A 27 2.79 -5.03 3.90
CA ARG A 27 4.12 -5.13 3.29
C ARG A 27 4.35 -6.52 2.71
N LYS A 28 4.10 -7.56 3.50
CA LYS A 28 4.25 -8.95 3.05
C LYS A 28 3.32 -9.29 1.90
N THR A 29 2.08 -8.81 1.99
CA THR A 29 1.07 -9.06 0.98
C THR A 29 1.51 -8.48 -0.36
N ILE A 30 2.03 -7.25 -0.35
CA ILE A 30 2.51 -6.60 -1.56
C ILE A 30 3.71 -7.35 -2.14
N HIS A 31 4.68 -7.72 -1.30
CA HIS A 31 5.85 -8.47 -1.79
C HIS A 31 5.46 -9.84 -2.37
N GLY A 32 4.45 -10.47 -1.78
CA GLY A 32 3.95 -11.73 -2.32
C GLY A 32 3.31 -11.58 -3.70
N ALA A 33 2.69 -10.43 -3.95
CA ALA A 33 2.03 -10.16 -5.22
C ALA A 33 2.98 -9.60 -6.28
N VAL A 34 4.11 -9.03 -5.86
CA VAL A 34 5.06 -8.36 -6.76
C VAL A 34 6.47 -8.93 -6.50
N PRO A 35 6.77 -10.11 -7.06
CA PRO A 35 8.08 -10.74 -6.83
C PRO A 35 9.23 -9.85 -7.28
N GLY A 36 10.30 -9.82 -6.49
CA GLY A 36 11.48 -9.03 -6.82
C GLY A 36 11.35 -7.55 -6.52
N ALA A 37 10.28 -7.14 -5.82
CA ALA A 37 10.06 -5.74 -5.50
C ALA A 37 11.09 -5.23 -4.48
N GLY A 38 11.49 -3.96 -4.64
CA GLY A 38 12.33 -3.26 -3.68
C GLY A 38 11.50 -2.33 -2.80
N GLU A 39 12.18 -1.69 -1.87
CA GLU A 39 11.54 -0.78 -0.91
C GLU A 39 12.34 0.50 -0.79
N ILE A 40 11.63 1.62 -0.77
CA ILE A 40 12.25 2.92 -0.50
C ILE A 40 11.28 3.74 0.36
N ILE A 41 11.79 4.85 0.85
CA ILE A 41 10.95 5.90 1.44
C ILE A 41 10.88 7.03 0.42
N SER A 42 9.68 7.39 0.03
CA SER A 42 9.43 8.47 -0.93
C SER A 42 8.41 9.42 -0.32
N TYR A 43 8.75 10.70 -0.25
CA TYR A 43 7.90 11.69 0.42
C TYR A 43 7.56 11.26 1.85
N ASN A 44 8.53 10.63 2.51
CA ASN A 44 8.43 10.17 3.90
C ASN A 44 7.35 9.09 4.09
N ILE A 45 7.08 8.30 3.06
CA ILE A 45 6.05 7.26 3.03
C ILE A 45 6.64 5.98 2.45
N ALA A 46 6.15 4.83 2.93
CA ALA A 46 6.58 3.53 2.45
C ALA A 46 6.22 3.34 0.98
N THR A 47 7.20 3.01 0.16
CA THR A 47 7.03 2.86 -1.28
C THR A 47 7.66 1.55 -1.75
N ILE A 48 6.91 0.79 -2.52
CA ILE A 48 7.38 -0.46 -3.12
C ILE A 48 7.74 -0.16 -4.58
N THR A 49 8.91 -0.63 -4.99
CA THR A 49 9.45 -0.33 -6.33
C THR A 49 9.68 -1.60 -7.13
N VAL A 50 9.68 -1.46 -8.46
CA VAL A 50 10.11 -2.51 -9.38
C VAL A 50 11.07 -1.86 -10.37
N GLU A 51 12.27 -2.39 -10.46
CA GLU A 51 13.29 -1.87 -11.36
C GLU A 51 13.50 -0.37 -11.21
N GLY A 52 13.50 0.10 -9.97
CA GLY A 52 13.71 1.50 -9.66
C GLY A 52 12.49 2.40 -9.84
N ARG A 53 11.37 1.87 -10.31
CA ARG A 53 10.15 2.65 -10.49
C ARG A 53 9.22 2.45 -9.30
N SER A 54 8.62 3.54 -8.80
CA SER A 54 7.62 3.44 -7.74
C SER A 54 6.35 2.78 -8.30
N VAL A 55 5.88 1.74 -7.61
CA VAL A 55 4.72 0.97 -8.04
C VAL A 55 3.53 1.26 -7.13
N VAL A 56 3.71 1.11 -5.82
CA VAL A 56 2.62 1.32 -4.88
C VAL A 56 3.18 1.93 -3.60
N ASN A 57 2.41 2.83 -3.01
CA ASN A 57 2.71 3.44 -1.73
C ASN A 57 1.69 2.96 -0.70
N PHE A 58 2.14 2.73 0.54
CA PHE A 58 1.20 2.47 1.61
C PHE A 58 1.54 3.33 2.82
N ALA A 59 0.50 3.80 3.48
CA ALA A 59 0.66 4.72 4.60
C ALA A 59 -0.28 4.34 5.74
N GLY A 60 0.21 4.47 6.96
CA GLY A 60 -0.61 4.29 8.14
C GLY A 60 -1.13 5.64 8.60
N TRP A 61 -2.40 5.67 8.98
CA TRP A 61 -3.05 6.85 9.54
C TRP A 61 -3.72 6.46 10.85
N LYS A 62 -4.24 7.42 11.55
CA LYS A 62 -4.81 7.18 12.88
C LYS A 62 -5.94 6.16 12.85
N LYS A 63 -6.77 6.17 11.81
CA LYS A 63 -7.96 5.32 11.73
C LYS A 63 -8.02 4.45 10.49
N HIS A 64 -7.00 4.50 9.61
CA HIS A 64 -7.03 3.73 8.39
C HIS A 64 -5.63 3.52 7.82
N ILE A 65 -5.53 2.59 6.89
CA ILE A 65 -4.33 2.40 6.07
C ILE A 65 -4.69 2.85 4.66
N ALA A 66 -3.83 3.62 4.03
CA ALA A 66 -4.04 4.10 2.67
C ALA A 66 -3.12 3.38 1.70
N LEU A 67 -3.62 3.11 0.51
CA LEU A 67 -2.86 2.54 -0.60
C LEU A 67 -3.06 3.43 -1.82
N TYR A 68 -1.99 3.78 -2.52
CA TYR A 68 -2.10 4.61 -3.72
C TYR A 68 -0.89 4.44 -4.63
N PRO A 69 -1.06 4.77 -5.93
CA PRO A 69 -2.30 5.19 -6.56
C PRO A 69 -3.27 4.01 -6.72
N ALA A 70 -4.55 4.31 -6.89
CA ALA A 70 -5.53 3.27 -7.18
C ALA A 70 -5.46 2.96 -8.68
N PRO A 71 -5.27 1.70 -9.07
CA PRO A 71 -5.21 1.35 -10.50
C PRO A 71 -6.60 1.22 -11.10
N SER A 72 -6.65 1.13 -12.42
CA SER A 72 -7.86 0.73 -13.13
C SER A 72 -7.82 -0.79 -13.31
N GLY A 73 -8.96 -1.44 -13.23
CA GLY A 73 -9.04 -2.88 -13.40
C GLY A 73 -10.33 -3.27 -14.10
N ASP A 74 -10.63 -4.57 -14.11
CA ASP A 74 -11.88 -5.04 -14.70
C ASP A 74 -13.07 -4.66 -13.82
N ALA A 75 -14.27 -4.96 -14.30
CA ALA A 75 -15.51 -4.56 -13.60
C ALA A 75 -15.58 -5.15 -12.19
N ASP A 76 -15.14 -6.39 -12.02
CA ASP A 76 -15.14 -7.03 -10.69
C ASP A 76 -14.22 -6.31 -9.73
N TYR A 77 -13.00 -5.98 -10.18
CA TYR A 77 -12.04 -5.26 -9.35
C TYR A 77 -12.57 -3.87 -8.99
N GLU A 78 -13.10 -3.14 -9.98
CA GLU A 78 -13.63 -1.79 -9.74
C GLU A 78 -14.76 -1.82 -8.71
N ARG A 79 -15.61 -2.84 -8.78
CA ARG A 79 -16.69 -3.00 -7.82
C ARG A 79 -16.14 -3.29 -6.42
N ASP A 80 -15.11 -4.13 -6.34
CA ASP A 80 -14.55 -4.55 -5.05
C ASP A 80 -13.84 -3.40 -4.34
N ILE A 81 -13.18 -2.50 -5.08
CA ILE A 81 -12.49 -1.38 -4.44
C ILE A 81 -13.36 -0.16 -4.23
N ALA A 82 -14.55 -0.12 -4.83
CA ALA A 82 -15.42 1.06 -4.74
C ALA A 82 -15.67 1.53 -3.30
N PRO A 83 -15.94 0.62 -2.32
CA PRO A 83 -16.16 1.07 -0.94
C PRO A 83 -14.95 1.71 -0.30
N TYR A 84 -13.75 1.44 -0.80
CA TYR A 84 -12.50 1.93 -0.23
C TYR A 84 -11.95 3.13 -0.97
N ARG A 85 -12.42 3.38 -2.19
CA ARG A 85 -11.90 4.47 -2.99
C ARG A 85 -12.31 5.80 -2.39
N THR A 86 -11.30 6.63 -2.13
CA THR A 86 -11.52 7.99 -1.68
C THR A 86 -10.69 8.90 -2.59
N GLU A 87 -11.20 10.06 -2.90
CA GLU A 87 -10.59 10.91 -3.90
C GLU A 87 -10.45 10.13 -5.21
N THR A 88 -9.61 10.57 -6.12
CA THR A 88 -9.51 9.93 -7.42
C THR A 88 -8.61 8.70 -7.40
N ALA A 89 -7.58 8.72 -6.58
CA ALA A 89 -6.50 7.75 -6.72
C ALA A 89 -6.03 7.13 -5.40
N THR A 90 -6.88 7.13 -4.37
CA THR A 90 -6.50 6.60 -3.07
C THR A 90 -7.51 5.55 -2.61
N LEU A 91 -7.01 4.47 -2.02
CA LEU A 91 -7.84 3.47 -1.35
C LEU A 91 -7.59 3.58 0.15
N ASN A 92 -8.65 3.73 0.93
CA ASN A 92 -8.57 3.79 2.39
C ASN A 92 -9.22 2.55 2.99
N PHE A 93 -8.49 1.87 3.88
CA PHE A 93 -8.97 0.67 4.56
C PHE A 93 -9.11 0.99 6.05
N PRO A 94 -10.34 1.12 6.56
CA PRO A 94 -10.54 1.49 7.97
C PRO A 94 -9.98 0.42 8.91
N LEU A 95 -9.28 0.87 9.95
CA LEU A 95 -8.69 -0.06 10.93
C LEU A 95 -9.74 -0.80 11.75
N LYS A 96 -10.93 -0.24 11.89
CA LYS A 96 -12.01 -0.88 12.64
C LYS A 96 -12.58 -2.10 11.96
N ASN A 97 -12.32 -2.28 10.67
CA ASN A 97 -12.80 -3.43 9.90
C ASN A 97 -11.61 -4.32 9.53
N PRO A 98 -11.87 -5.61 9.23
CA PRO A 98 -10.78 -6.46 8.74
C PRO A 98 -10.18 -5.88 7.48
N ILE A 99 -8.85 -5.89 7.39
CA ILE A 99 -8.15 -5.39 6.22
C ILE A 99 -8.23 -6.44 5.10
N PRO A 100 -8.70 -6.07 3.90
CA PRO A 100 -8.88 -7.04 2.82
C PRO A 100 -7.56 -7.33 2.10
N PHE A 101 -6.70 -8.15 2.73
CA PHE A 101 -5.38 -8.43 2.17
C PHE A 101 -5.40 -9.02 0.77
N PRO A 102 -6.32 -9.94 0.41
CA PRO A 102 -6.38 -10.41 -0.98
C PRO A 102 -6.63 -9.29 -1.98
N LEU A 103 -7.44 -8.30 -1.61
CA LEU A 103 -7.69 -7.16 -2.48
C LEU A 103 -6.46 -6.27 -2.61
N ILE A 104 -5.70 -6.12 -1.52
CA ILE A 104 -4.44 -5.38 -1.54
C ILE A 104 -3.44 -6.08 -2.48
N ALA A 105 -3.35 -7.41 -2.40
CA ALA A 105 -2.48 -8.19 -3.28
C ALA A 105 -2.85 -7.97 -4.75
N ARG A 106 -4.14 -7.99 -5.05
CA ARG A 106 -4.63 -7.77 -6.41
C ARG A 106 -4.31 -6.37 -6.90
N THR A 107 -4.48 -5.38 -6.04
CA THR A 107 -4.16 -3.99 -6.34
C THR A 107 -2.68 -3.82 -6.66
N ALA A 108 -1.80 -4.40 -5.84
CA ALA A 108 -0.36 -4.32 -6.06
C ALA A 108 0.05 -4.99 -7.38
N ALA A 109 -0.52 -6.15 -7.67
CA ALA A 109 -0.22 -6.87 -8.91
C ALA A 109 -0.65 -6.06 -10.15
N LEU A 110 -1.82 -5.41 -10.08
CA LEU A 110 -2.29 -4.56 -11.18
C LEU A 110 -1.37 -3.36 -11.38
N LEU A 111 -0.95 -2.72 -10.30
CA LEU A 111 -0.06 -1.58 -10.37
C LEU A 111 1.29 -1.96 -10.97
N ALA A 112 1.83 -3.11 -10.56
CA ALA A 112 3.09 -3.60 -11.09
C ALA A 112 2.97 -3.87 -12.59
N GLU A 113 1.89 -4.51 -13.00
CA GLU A 113 1.64 -4.79 -14.41
C GLU A 113 1.53 -3.50 -15.22
N GLN A 114 0.78 -2.55 -14.72
CA GLN A 114 0.57 -1.28 -15.41
C GLN A 114 1.85 -0.44 -15.49
N SER A 115 2.70 -0.51 -14.46
CA SER A 115 3.95 0.24 -14.46
C SER A 115 4.97 -0.33 -15.44
N ALA A 116 4.82 -1.58 -15.84
CA ALA A 116 5.73 -2.23 -16.76
C ALA A 116 5.42 -1.95 -18.23
N ARG A 117 4.29 -1.32 -18.51
CA ARG A 117 3.87 -1.01 -19.88
C ARG A 117 4.52 0.25 -20.43
#